data_e637fa11db4e6061155946955b97182e
#
_entry.id   e637fa11db4e6061155946955b97182e
#
_cell.length_a   1.000
_cell.length_b   1.000
_cell.length_c   1.000
_cell.angle_alpha   90.00
_cell.angle_beta   90.00
_cell.angle_gamma   90.00
#
_symmetry.space_group_name_H-M   'P 1'
#
loop_
_entity.id
_entity.type
_entity.pdbx_description
1 polymer ?
#
loop_
_entity_poly.entity_id
_entity_poly.type
_entity_poly.pdbx_seq_one_letter_code
_entity_poly.pdbx_strand_id
1 'polypeptide(L)'
;MDLQLVRSTYRYERLNLLPVVWGFVYATLSTYCTTLSHGEMFAVYPTAGGQYHWAYMVSSPKYRNAVSWFTGMFNVIGLWIGIATAAYLCGESISVGLQDQ
;
A
#
# COMPACT_ATOMS: atom_id res chain seq x y z
N MET A 1 18.76 28.54 25.97
CA MET A 1 18.29 27.52 25.04
C MET A 1 19.40 26.48 24.93
N ASP A 2 19.14 25.29 25.48
CA ASP A 2 20.19 24.27 25.62
C ASP A 2 20.56 23.66 24.27
N LEU A 3 21.84 23.83 23.87
CA LEU A 3 22.44 23.22 22.69
C LEU A 3 22.28 21.69 22.67
N GLN A 4 22.14 21.07 23.84
CA GLN A 4 21.88 19.64 23.99
C GLN A 4 20.48 19.24 23.50
N LEU A 5 19.47 20.06 23.81
CA LEU A 5 18.10 19.84 23.36
C LEU A 5 17.99 19.97 21.83
N VAL A 6 18.59 21.01 21.28
CA VAL A 6 18.63 21.23 19.83
C VAL A 6 19.32 20.06 19.11
N ARG A 7 20.47 19.64 19.62
CA ARG A 7 21.24 18.51 19.06
C ARG A 7 20.48 17.17 19.15
N SER A 8 19.75 16.95 20.25
CA SER A 8 18.92 15.74 20.39
C SER A 8 17.76 15.76 19.41
N THR A 9 17.07 16.88 19.24
CA THR A 9 15.95 17.02 18.31
C THR A 9 16.39 16.73 16.86
N TYR A 10 17.48 17.31 16.40
CA TYR A 10 18.02 17.01 15.07
C TYR A 10 18.46 15.56 14.90
N ARG A 11 18.92 14.92 15.96
CA ARG A 11 19.27 13.48 15.93
C ARG A 11 18.03 12.61 15.79
N TYR A 12 16.95 12.94 16.51
CA TYR A 12 15.68 12.20 16.41
C TYR A 12 15.05 12.36 15.02
N GLU A 13 15.09 13.52 14.43
CA GLU A 13 14.60 13.74 13.07
C GLU A 13 15.37 12.91 12.04
N ARG A 14 16.69 12.89 12.10
CA ARG A 14 17.52 12.08 11.20
C ARG A 14 17.31 10.58 11.38
N LEU A 15 17.14 10.12 12.62
CA LEU A 15 16.88 8.72 12.90
C LEU A 15 15.51 8.26 12.39
N ASN A 16 14.52 9.15 12.35
CA ASN A 16 13.20 8.87 11.81
C ASN A 16 13.17 8.91 10.27
N LEU A 17 14.01 9.68 9.63
CA LEU A 17 14.07 9.75 8.15
C LEU A 17 14.66 8.48 7.51
N LEU A 18 15.66 7.87 8.13
CA LEU A 18 16.31 6.67 7.59
C LEU A 18 15.33 5.50 7.42
N PRO A 19 14.55 5.10 8.45
CA PRO A 19 13.57 4.01 8.28
C PRO A 19 12.44 4.39 7.32
N VAL A 20 12.06 5.65 7.20
CA VAL A 20 11.05 6.10 6.23
C VAL A 20 11.55 5.92 4.81
N VAL A 21 12.79 6.35 4.49
CA VAL A 21 13.39 6.18 3.17
C VAL A 21 13.55 4.70 2.81
N TRP A 22 14.12 3.91 3.71
CA TRP A 22 14.28 2.47 3.48
C TRP A 22 12.95 1.73 3.40
N GLY A 23 11.98 2.12 4.22
CA GLY A 23 10.62 1.60 4.16
C GLY A 23 9.95 1.88 2.81
N PHE A 24 10.18 3.08 2.26
CA PHE A 24 9.65 3.46 0.95
C PHE A 24 10.29 2.63 -0.18
N VAL A 25 11.61 2.45 -0.15
CA VAL A 25 12.33 1.61 -1.11
C VAL A 25 11.83 0.16 -1.06
N TYR A 26 11.70 -0.40 0.14
CA TYR A 26 11.20 -1.76 0.33
C TYR A 26 9.76 -1.92 -0.16
N ALA A 27 8.88 -0.98 0.18
CA ALA A 27 7.49 -0.98 -0.28
C ALA A 27 7.39 -0.90 -1.81
N THR A 28 8.21 -0.06 -2.45
CA THR A 28 8.26 0.08 -3.90
C THR A 28 8.69 -1.22 -4.57
N LEU A 29 9.74 -1.87 -4.06
CA LEU A 29 10.21 -3.16 -4.58
C LEU A 29 9.14 -4.25 -4.44
N SER A 30 8.51 -4.35 -3.27
CA SER A 30 7.42 -5.31 -3.02
C SER A 30 6.24 -5.09 -3.96
N THR A 31 5.82 -3.85 -4.13
CA THR A 31 4.73 -3.49 -5.04
C THR A 31 5.09 -3.83 -6.49
N TYR A 32 6.33 -3.56 -6.90
CA TYR A 32 6.80 -3.89 -8.24
C TYR A 32 6.77 -5.39 -8.52
N CYS A 33 7.27 -6.23 -7.60
CA CYS A 33 7.20 -7.69 -7.72
C CYS A 33 5.75 -8.19 -7.80
N THR A 34 4.87 -7.65 -6.97
CA THR A 34 3.45 -8.00 -6.98
C THR A 34 2.78 -7.62 -8.30
N THR A 35 3.12 -6.45 -8.85
CA THR A 35 2.58 -5.97 -10.14
C THR A 35 3.04 -6.87 -11.29
N LEU A 36 4.29 -7.31 -11.29
CA LEU A 36 4.80 -8.25 -12.30
C LEU A 36 4.03 -9.58 -12.26
N SER A 37 3.83 -10.14 -11.06
CA SER A 37 3.04 -11.38 -10.91
C SER A 37 1.60 -11.21 -11.39
N HIS A 38 0.97 -10.07 -11.14
CA HIS A 38 -0.37 -9.76 -11.68
C HIS A 38 -0.34 -9.63 -13.20
N GLY A 39 0.73 -9.06 -13.77
CA GLY A 39 0.92 -8.96 -15.22
C GLY A 39 0.98 -10.33 -15.91
N GLU A 40 1.69 -11.28 -15.31
CA GLU A 40 1.74 -12.66 -15.82
C GLU A 40 0.36 -13.34 -15.77
N MET A 41 -0.37 -13.17 -14.67
CA MET A 41 -1.74 -13.70 -14.53
C MET A 41 -2.68 -13.07 -15.56
N PHE A 42 -2.55 -11.78 -15.82
CA PHE A 42 -3.34 -11.07 -16.81
C PHE A 42 -3.06 -11.54 -18.24
N ALA A 43 -1.82 -11.92 -18.54
CA ALA A 43 -1.43 -12.45 -19.84
C ALA A 43 -2.08 -13.83 -20.12
N VAL A 44 -2.26 -14.65 -19.08
CA VAL A 44 -2.87 -15.99 -19.20
C VAL A 44 -4.41 -15.90 -19.19
N TYR A 45 -4.96 -15.03 -18.34
CA TYR A 45 -6.42 -14.86 -18.19
C TYR A 45 -6.79 -13.37 -18.32
N PRO A 46 -6.93 -12.86 -19.55
CA PRO A 46 -7.26 -11.45 -19.80
C PRO A 46 -8.74 -11.17 -19.52
N THR A 47 -9.14 -11.16 -18.25
CA THR A 47 -10.51 -10.93 -17.82
C THR A 47 -10.65 -9.64 -17.05
N ALA A 48 -11.73 -8.91 -17.28
CA ALA A 48 -12.06 -7.69 -16.54
C ALA A 48 -12.41 -7.93 -15.06
N GLY A 49 -12.55 -9.19 -14.65
CA GLY A 49 -12.90 -9.60 -13.29
C GLY A 49 -11.78 -9.39 -12.25
N GLY A 50 -10.52 -9.21 -12.67
CA GLY A 50 -9.41 -8.98 -11.76
C GLY A 50 -9.13 -10.16 -10.81
N GLN A 51 -8.65 -9.85 -9.61
CA GLN A 51 -8.11 -10.84 -8.65
C GLN A 51 -9.11 -11.92 -8.22
N TYR A 52 -10.40 -11.58 -8.05
CA TYR A 52 -11.40 -12.57 -7.62
C TYR A 52 -11.67 -13.61 -8.71
N HIS A 53 -11.58 -13.23 -9.98
CA HIS A 53 -11.77 -14.15 -11.10
C HIS A 53 -10.58 -15.10 -11.22
N TRP A 54 -9.36 -14.61 -11.05
CA TRP A 54 -8.16 -15.44 -11.04
C TRP A 54 -8.16 -16.43 -9.87
N ALA A 55 -8.58 -15.95 -8.68
CA ALA A 55 -8.75 -16.81 -7.52
C ALA A 55 -9.77 -17.95 -7.80
N TYR A 56 -10.82 -17.66 -8.55
CA TYR A 56 -11.78 -18.68 -8.98
C TYR A 56 -11.15 -19.71 -9.92
N MET A 57 -10.37 -19.28 -10.90
CA MET A 57 -9.77 -20.16 -11.92
C MET A 57 -8.67 -21.08 -11.35
N VAL A 58 -7.84 -20.56 -10.42
CA VAL A 58 -6.71 -21.29 -9.84
C VAL A 58 -7.15 -22.20 -8.70
N SER A 59 -8.30 -21.95 -8.08
CA SER A 59 -8.78 -22.72 -6.92
C SER A 59 -9.34 -24.08 -7.30
N SER A 60 -9.22 -25.04 -6.38
CA SER A 60 -9.82 -26.37 -6.49
C SER A 60 -11.35 -26.29 -6.66
N PRO A 61 -11.97 -27.16 -7.48
CA PRO A 61 -13.41 -27.14 -7.78
C PRO A 61 -14.32 -27.09 -6.54
N LYS A 62 -13.88 -27.68 -5.44
CA LYS A 62 -14.65 -27.75 -4.19
C LYS A 62 -14.77 -26.41 -3.46
N TYR A 63 -13.75 -25.56 -3.52
CA TYR A 63 -13.66 -24.31 -2.74
C TYR A 63 -13.68 -23.05 -3.61
N ARG A 64 -13.76 -23.21 -4.91
CA ARG A 64 -13.68 -22.16 -5.93
C ARG A 64 -14.56 -20.95 -5.63
N ASN A 65 -15.83 -21.18 -5.32
CA ASN A 65 -16.78 -20.10 -5.04
C ASN A 65 -16.45 -19.34 -3.74
N ALA A 66 -16.08 -20.08 -2.69
CA ALA A 66 -15.73 -19.47 -1.40
C ALA A 66 -14.46 -18.62 -1.50
N VAL A 67 -13.40 -19.14 -2.14
CA VAL A 67 -12.15 -18.41 -2.30
C VAL A 67 -12.34 -17.15 -3.14
N SER A 68 -13.06 -17.24 -4.24
CA SER A 68 -13.37 -16.07 -5.08
C SER A 68 -14.16 -15.01 -4.32
N TRP A 69 -15.16 -15.42 -3.55
CA TRP A 69 -15.97 -14.49 -2.73
C TRP A 69 -15.14 -13.78 -1.67
N PHE A 70 -14.34 -14.51 -0.90
CA PHE A 70 -13.45 -13.92 0.11
C PHE A 70 -12.43 -12.96 -0.52
N THR A 71 -11.81 -13.35 -1.64
CA THR A 71 -10.86 -12.48 -2.35
C THR A 71 -11.54 -11.18 -2.81
N GLY A 72 -12.75 -11.26 -3.34
CA GLY A 72 -13.53 -10.08 -3.73
C GLY A 72 -13.84 -9.15 -2.55
N MET A 73 -14.29 -9.70 -1.42
CA MET A 73 -14.58 -8.93 -0.21
C MET A 73 -13.34 -8.23 0.33
N PHE A 74 -12.21 -8.93 0.47
CA PHE A 74 -10.96 -8.33 0.92
C PHE A 74 -10.45 -7.25 -0.02
N ASN A 75 -10.61 -7.44 -1.32
CA ASN A 75 -10.22 -6.44 -2.31
C ASN A 75 -11.02 -5.14 -2.15
N VAL A 76 -12.34 -5.23 -1.99
CA VAL A 76 -13.20 -4.05 -1.77
C VAL A 76 -12.85 -3.33 -0.47
N ILE A 77 -12.66 -4.06 0.63
CA ILE A 77 -12.25 -3.49 1.92
C ILE A 77 -10.89 -2.80 1.79
N GLY A 78 -9.92 -3.44 1.11
CA GLY A 78 -8.60 -2.88 0.85
C GLY A 78 -8.64 -1.58 0.06
N LEU A 79 -9.50 -1.50 -0.96
CA LEU A 79 -9.72 -0.28 -1.73
C LEU A 79 -10.30 0.85 -0.86
N TRP A 80 -11.27 0.58 -0.02
CA TRP A 80 -11.85 1.58 0.87
C TRP A 80 -10.83 2.14 1.86
N ILE A 81 -10.04 1.27 2.48
CA ILE A 81 -8.96 1.68 3.38
C ILE A 81 -7.90 2.50 2.62
N GLY A 82 -7.54 2.08 1.41
CA GLY A 82 -6.58 2.79 0.56
C GLY A 82 -7.03 4.21 0.21
N ILE A 83 -8.30 4.39 -0.17
CA ILE A 83 -8.88 5.70 -0.48
C ILE A 83 -8.91 6.60 0.77
N ALA A 84 -9.32 6.05 1.91
CA ALA A 84 -9.36 6.79 3.18
C ALA A 84 -7.97 7.27 3.60
N THR A 85 -6.96 6.39 3.48
CA THR A 85 -5.56 6.72 3.80
C THR A 85 -5.01 7.79 2.86
N ALA A 86 -5.26 7.70 1.56
CA ALA A 86 -4.84 8.69 0.59
C ALA A 86 -5.46 10.05 0.86
N ALA A 87 -6.76 10.10 1.18
CA ALA A 87 -7.45 11.34 1.52
C ALA A 87 -6.88 11.98 2.80
N TYR A 88 -6.57 11.17 3.82
CA TYR A 88 -5.94 11.64 5.05
C TYR A 88 -4.56 12.26 4.80
N LEU A 89 -3.69 11.57 4.06
CA LEU A 89 -2.35 12.06 3.73
C LEU A 89 -2.39 13.36 2.90
N CYS A 90 -3.32 13.48 1.97
CA CYS A 90 -3.53 14.72 1.23
C CYS A 90 -3.94 15.87 2.15
N GLY A 91 -4.87 15.64 3.07
CA GLY A 91 -5.32 16.63 4.04
C GLY A 91 -4.19 17.11 4.95
N GLU A 92 -3.39 16.18 5.46
CA GLU A 92 -2.23 16.49 6.30
C GLU A 92 -1.16 17.31 5.53
N SER A 93 -0.87 16.93 4.30
CA SER A 93 0.09 17.67 3.45
C SER A 93 -0.34 19.11 3.20
N ILE A 94 -1.64 19.34 2.99
CA ILE A 94 -2.20 20.69 2.81
C ILE A 94 -2.11 21.49 4.11
N SER A 95 -2.43 20.88 5.26
CA SER A 95 -2.39 21.56 6.55
C SER A 95 -0.98 22.01 6.94
N VAL A 96 0.02 21.18 6.67
CA VAL A 96 1.43 21.52 6.89
C VAL A 96 1.86 22.66 5.97
N GLY A 97 1.52 22.62 4.70
CA GLY A 97 1.83 23.69 3.74
C GLY A 97 1.18 25.04 4.07
N LEU A 98 0.04 25.05 4.78
CA LEU A 98 -0.61 26.27 5.24
C LEU A 98 0.01 26.83 6.53
N GLN A 99 0.63 26.00 7.35
CA GLN A 99 1.31 26.45 8.58
C GLN A 99 2.67 27.10 8.33
N ASP A 100 3.30 26.82 7.19
CA ASP A 100 4.59 27.39 6.79
C ASP A 100 4.48 28.78 6.13
N GLN A 101 3.28 29.34 6.00
CA GLN A 101 3.03 30.71 5.48
C GLN A 101 2.68 31.71 6.61
#